data_628f7631d4f97f3c85a4815389cbeaa2
#
_entry.id   628f7631d4f97f3c85a4815389cbeaa2
#
_cell.length_a   1.000
_cell.length_b   1.000
_cell.length_c   1.000
_cell.angle_alpha   90.00
_cell.angle_beta   90.00
_cell.angle_gamma   90.00
#
_symmetry.space_group_name_H-M   'P 1'
#
loop_
_entity.id
_entity.type
_entity.pdbx_description
1 polymer ?
#
loop_
_entity_poly.entity_id
_entity_poly.type
_entity_poly.pdbx_seq_one_letter_code
_entity_poly.pdbx_strand_id
1 'polypeptide(L)'
;MLTLIKLAFSAGLIYLVNEVVIRHSRPALGSLIASLPLVSLITFVWIYYGMAGGDPAARTEKLAAHSAGVFWFVLPSLPMFLVFPWLLRRGLSFWPNLLLCCLLTMALYFGMALILKRFGISL
;
A
#
# COMPACT_ATOMS: atom_id res chain seq x y z
N MET A 1 -2.72 18.61 16.90
CA MET A 1 -1.68 17.86 17.61
C MET A 1 -1.68 16.39 17.23
N LEU A 2 -2.82 15.72 17.28
CA LEU A 2 -2.93 14.32 16.88
C LEU A 2 -2.48 14.07 15.44
N THR A 3 -2.83 14.99 14.52
CA THR A 3 -2.42 14.91 13.12
C THR A 3 -0.91 14.98 12.96
N LEU A 4 -0.23 15.85 13.72
CA LEU A 4 1.23 15.94 13.68
C LEU A 4 1.89 14.67 14.20
N ILE A 5 1.34 14.06 15.24
CA ILE A 5 1.85 12.80 15.77
C ILE A 5 1.70 11.69 14.73
N LYS A 6 0.55 11.63 14.07
CA LYS A 6 0.30 10.66 12.99
C LYS A 6 1.30 10.83 11.85
N LEU A 7 1.52 12.05 11.41
CA LEU A 7 2.46 12.35 10.34
C LEU A 7 3.88 11.98 10.72
N ALA A 8 4.31 12.37 11.92
CA ALA A 8 5.65 12.09 12.41
C ALA A 8 5.90 10.58 12.53
N PHE A 9 4.95 9.85 13.08
CA PHE A 9 5.06 8.40 13.24
C PHE A 9 5.13 7.69 11.89
N SER A 10 4.25 8.07 10.96
CA SER A 10 4.22 7.48 9.62
C SER A 10 5.51 7.77 8.85
N ALA A 11 5.98 9.01 8.90
CA ALA A 11 7.24 9.40 8.26
C ALA A 11 8.43 8.65 8.85
N GLY A 12 8.44 8.48 10.18
CA GLY A 12 9.49 7.72 10.86
C GLY A 12 9.55 6.26 10.44
N LEU A 13 8.38 5.63 10.27
CA LEU A 13 8.32 4.25 9.80
C LEU A 13 8.84 4.09 8.37
N ILE A 14 8.44 5.01 7.48
CA ILE A 14 8.91 4.99 6.09
C ILE A 14 10.42 5.18 6.05
N TYR A 15 10.93 6.13 6.83
CA TYR A 15 12.37 6.36 6.93
C TYR A 15 13.11 5.12 7.43
N LEU A 16 12.58 4.49 8.48
CA LEU A 16 13.18 3.28 9.05
C LEU A 16 13.24 2.13 8.03
N VAL A 17 12.15 1.92 7.29
CA VAL A 17 12.12 0.90 6.24
C VAL A 17 13.19 1.16 5.19
N ASN A 18 13.31 2.42 4.74
CA ASN A 18 14.30 2.79 3.74
C ASN A 18 15.72 2.61 4.26
N GLU A 19 15.98 2.98 5.52
CA GLU A 19 17.32 2.79 6.12
C GLU A 19 17.69 1.31 6.21
N VAL A 20 16.74 0.45 6.60
CA VAL A 20 17.00 -0.99 6.67
C VAL A 20 17.34 -1.55 5.29
N VAL A 21 16.63 -1.13 4.25
CA VAL A 21 16.88 -1.57 2.88
C VAL A 21 18.26 -1.11 2.39
N ILE A 22 18.66 0.13 2.72
CA ILE A 22 19.90 0.71 2.24
C ILE A 22 21.11 0.19 3.04
N ARG A 23 21.02 0.17 4.37
CA ARG A 23 22.16 -0.16 5.22
C ARG A 23 22.44 -1.64 5.32
N HIS A 24 21.42 -2.45 5.34
CA HIS A 24 21.59 -3.91 5.43
C HIS A 24 21.53 -4.47 4.02
N SER A 25 22.66 -4.88 3.48
CA SER A 25 22.80 -5.43 2.13
C SER A 25 22.04 -6.76 1.95
N ARG A 26 20.90 -6.91 2.60
CA ARG A 26 20.06 -8.10 2.51
C ARG A 26 18.75 -7.75 1.81
N PRO A 27 18.67 -7.97 0.48
CA PRO A 27 17.45 -7.64 -0.27
C PRO A 27 16.22 -8.35 0.26
N ALA A 28 16.40 -9.60 0.74
CA ALA A 28 15.28 -10.39 1.26
C ALA A 28 14.68 -9.76 2.51
N LEU A 29 15.51 -9.25 3.42
CA LEU A 29 15.03 -8.59 4.63
C LEU A 29 14.31 -7.29 4.31
N GLY A 30 14.88 -6.49 3.40
CA GLY A 30 14.24 -5.26 2.93
C GLY A 30 12.89 -5.54 2.27
N SER A 31 12.83 -6.57 1.43
CA SER A 31 11.59 -6.96 0.78
C SER A 31 10.54 -7.40 1.80
N LEU A 32 10.93 -8.15 2.81
CA LEU A 32 10.01 -8.58 3.87
C LEU A 32 9.40 -7.39 4.60
N ILE A 33 10.24 -6.45 5.02
CA ILE A 33 9.77 -5.26 5.74
C ILE A 33 8.92 -4.38 4.82
N ALA A 34 9.34 -4.18 3.58
CA ALA A 34 8.61 -3.36 2.62
C ALA A 34 7.25 -3.97 2.24
N SER A 35 7.13 -5.30 2.32
CA SER A 35 5.86 -5.97 2.02
C SER A 35 4.86 -5.90 3.15
N LEU A 36 5.28 -5.54 4.36
CA LEU A 36 4.35 -5.37 5.47
C LEU A 36 3.43 -4.18 5.19
N PRO A 37 2.12 -4.32 5.39
CA PRO A 37 1.17 -3.25 5.12
C PRO A 37 1.15 -2.22 6.25
N LEU A 38 2.29 -1.56 6.50
CA LEU A 38 2.47 -0.66 7.64
C LEU A 38 1.50 0.51 7.62
N VAL A 39 1.30 1.12 6.44
CA VAL A 39 0.37 2.24 6.32
C VAL A 39 -1.05 1.80 6.67
N SER A 40 -1.47 0.63 6.18
CA SER A 40 -2.80 0.10 6.50
C SER A 40 -2.96 -0.23 7.97
N LEU A 41 -1.94 -0.83 8.58
CA LEU A 41 -1.98 -1.14 10.03
C LEU A 41 -2.12 0.13 10.86
N ILE A 42 -1.36 1.17 10.53
CA ILE A 42 -1.46 2.46 11.20
C ILE A 42 -2.87 3.05 11.00
N THR A 43 -3.40 2.96 9.80
CA THR A 43 -4.73 3.46 9.49
C THR A 43 -5.80 2.73 10.30
N PHE A 44 -5.68 1.41 10.44
CA PHE A 44 -6.59 0.63 11.29
C PHE A 44 -6.59 1.13 12.73
N VAL A 45 -5.40 1.36 13.29
CA VAL A 45 -5.28 1.86 14.66
C VAL A 45 -5.94 3.23 14.79
N TRP A 46 -5.70 4.13 13.84
CA TRP A 46 -6.27 5.47 13.88
C TRP A 46 -7.79 5.46 13.73
N ILE A 47 -8.34 4.59 12.88
CA ILE A 47 -9.80 4.44 12.76
C ILE A 47 -10.38 3.93 14.07
N TYR A 48 -9.74 2.93 14.66
CA TYR A 48 -10.21 2.33 15.91
C TYR A 48 -10.30 3.37 17.02
N TYR A 49 -9.22 4.14 17.24
CA TYR A 49 -9.19 5.13 18.30
C TYR A 49 -9.96 6.41 17.95
N GLY A 50 -9.97 6.78 16.68
CA GLY A 50 -10.70 7.97 16.23
C GLY A 50 -12.20 7.85 16.36
N MET A 51 -12.73 6.63 16.34
CA MET A 51 -14.16 6.36 16.48
C MET A 51 -14.53 5.71 17.81
N ALA A 52 -13.61 5.80 18.81
CA ALA A 52 -13.79 5.10 20.07
C ALA A 52 -15.02 5.56 20.86
N GLY A 53 -15.45 6.84 20.69
CA GLY A 53 -16.62 7.38 21.34
C GLY A 53 -17.93 7.21 20.57
N GLY A 54 -17.86 6.58 19.39
CA GLY A 54 -19.02 6.41 18.52
C GLY A 54 -19.64 5.02 18.59
N ASP A 55 -20.51 4.75 17.63
CA ASP A 55 -21.18 3.46 17.50
C ASP A 55 -20.15 2.36 17.16
N PRO A 56 -20.04 1.29 17.98
CA PRO A 56 -19.13 0.18 17.70
C PRO A 56 -19.42 -0.50 16.36
N ALA A 57 -20.68 -0.59 15.95
CA ALA A 57 -21.05 -1.21 14.67
C ALA A 57 -20.54 -0.38 13.49
N ALA A 58 -20.63 0.94 13.56
CA ALA A 58 -20.11 1.82 12.51
C ALA A 58 -18.60 1.74 12.41
N ARG A 59 -17.89 1.65 13.54
CA ARG A 59 -16.45 1.49 13.57
C ARG A 59 -16.02 0.18 12.92
N THR A 60 -16.68 -0.91 13.28
CA THR A 60 -16.41 -2.24 12.71
C THR A 60 -16.61 -2.23 11.19
N GLU A 61 -17.70 -1.64 10.74
CA GLU A 61 -17.99 -1.56 9.30
C GLU A 61 -16.94 -0.76 8.55
N LYS A 62 -16.49 0.36 9.12
CA LYS A 62 -15.48 1.19 8.50
C LYS A 62 -14.14 0.46 8.40
N LEU A 63 -13.74 -0.25 9.45
CA LEU A 63 -12.53 -1.07 9.45
C LEU A 63 -12.61 -2.18 8.41
N ALA A 64 -13.75 -2.88 8.36
CA ALA A 64 -13.96 -3.96 7.41
C ALA A 64 -13.93 -3.46 5.97
N ALA A 65 -14.58 -2.34 5.70
CA ALA A 65 -14.60 -1.74 4.36
C ALA A 65 -13.21 -1.32 3.92
N HIS A 66 -12.44 -0.70 4.80
CA HIS A 66 -11.06 -0.30 4.49
C HIS A 66 -10.19 -1.53 4.19
N SER A 67 -10.30 -2.57 5.00
CA SER A 67 -9.53 -3.80 4.82
C SER A 67 -9.86 -4.47 3.49
N ALA A 68 -11.15 -4.60 3.17
CA ALA A 68 -11.59 -5.18 1.90
C ALA A 68 -11.11 -4.36 0.71
N GLY A 69 -11.17 -3.03 0.82
CA GLY A 69 -10.68 -2.14 -0.23
C GLY A 69 -9.19 -2.32 -0.48
N VAL A 70 -8.39 -2.41 0.59
CA VAL A 70 -6.95 -2.64 0.46
C VAL A 70 -6.68 -3.97 -0.24
N PHE A 71 -7.40 -5.02 0.13
CA PHE A 71 -7.23 -6.33 -0.51
C PHE A 71 -7.44 -6.24 -2.02
N TRP A 72 -8.54 -5.63 -2.45
CA TRP A 72 -8.86 -5.54 -3.87
C TRP A 72 -7.87 -4.66 -4.65
N PHE A 73 -7.42 -3.56 -4.05
CA PHE A 73 -6.52 -2.62 -4.72
C PHE A 73 -5.05 -3.02 -4.63
N VAL A 74 -4.69 -3.95 -3.75
CA VAL A 74 -3.33 -4.51 -3.74
C VAL A 74 -3.12 -5.45 -4.94
N LEU A 75 -4.15 -6.19 -5.33
CA LEU A 75 -4.04 -7.15 -6.43
C LEU A 75 -3.51 -6.53 -7.72
N PRO A 76 -4.02 -5.37 -8.20
CA PRO A 76 -3.48 -4.75 -9.41
C PRO A 76 -2.04 -4.25 -9.28
N SER A 77 -1.55 -4.03 -8.05
CA SER A 77 -0.18 -3.57 -7.84
C SER A 77 0.84 -4.71 -7.87
N LEU A 78 0.41 -5.95 -7.70
CA LEU A 78 1.32 -7.10 -7.65
C LEU A 78 2.09 -7.32 -8.95
N PRO A 79 1.47 -7.23 -10.15
CA PRO A 79 2.23 -7.42 -11.40
C PRO A 79 3.42 -6.48 -11.55
N MET A 80 3.35 -5.27 -11.01
CA MET A 80 4.46 -4.33 -11.04
C MET A 80 5.73 -4.91 -10.42
N PHE A 81 5.59 -5.65 -9.32
CA PHE A 81 6.74 -6.21 -8.60
C PHE A 81 7.39 -7.38 -9.34
N LEU A 82 6.72 -7.94 -10.34
CA LEU A 82 7.29 -8.95 -11.23
C LEU A 82 7.86 -8.33 -12.51
N VAL A 83 7.17 -7.34 -13.05
CA VAL A 83 7.56 -6.67 -14.28
C VAL A 83 8.80 -5.80 -14.08
N PHE A 84 8.89 -5.10 -12.96
CA PHE A 84 10.01 -4.20 -12.66
C PHE A 84 11.36 -4.91 -12.72
N PRO A 85 11.59 -6.01 -11.97
CA PRO A 85 12.87 -6.71 -12.05
C PRO A 85 13.11 -7.36 -13.41
N TRP A 86 12.06 -7.83 -14.09
CA TRP A 86 12.19 -8.43 -15.41
C TRP A 86 12.71 -7.43 -16.43
N LEU A 87 12.16 -6.21 -16.43
CA LEU A 87 12.62 -5.15 -17.32
C LEU A 87 14.01 -4.67 -16.97
N LEU A 88 14.37 -4.60 -15.69
CA LEU A 88 15.72 -4.24 -15.26
C LEU A 88 16.74 -5.23 -15.79
N ARG A 89 16.44 -6.53 -15.72
CA ARG A 89 17.32 -7.59 -16.20
C ARG A 89 17.47 -7.58 -17.71
N ARG A 90 16.50 -6.98 -18.42
CA ARG A 90 16.56 -6.83 -19.87
C ARG A 90 17.34 -5.61 -20.32
N GLY A 91 17.88 -4.84 -19.38
CA GLY A 91 18.70 -3.69 -19.70
C GLY A 91 17.98 -2.35 -19.76
N LEU A 92 16.69 -2.32 -19.43
CA LEU A 92 15.96 -1.06 -19.37
C LEU A 92 16.45 -0.24 -18.19
N SER A 93 16.72 1.06 -18.38
CA SER A 93 17.21 1.92 -17.32
C SER A 93 16.14 2.16 -16.26
N PHE A 94 16.56 2.59 -15.08
CA PHE A 94 15.70 2.69 -13.89
C PHE A 94 14.50 3.60 -14.10
N TRP A 95 14.72 4.82 -14.59
CA TRP A 95 13.65 5.83 -14.68
C TRP A 95 12.55 5.47 -15.67
N PRO A 96 12.86 5.07 -16.93
CA PRO A 96 11.83 4.59 -17.85
C PRO A 96 11.08 3.37 -17.33
N ASN A 97 11.80 2.43 -16.69
CA ASN A 97 11.20 1.24 -16.13
C ASN A 97 10.20 1.61 -15.01
N LEU A 98 10.60 2.50 -14.11
CA LEU A 98 9.73 2.96 -13.04
C LEU A 98 8.47 3.62 -13.60
N LEU A 99 8.63 4.46 -14.63
CA LEU A 99 7.49 5.12 -15.27
C LEU A 99 6.55 4.11 -15.91
N LEU A 100 7.09 3.13 -16.63
CA LEU A 100 6.27 2.08 -17.25
C LEU A 100 5.51 1.27 -16.21
N CYS A 101 6.16 0.93 -15.09
CA CYS A 101 5.52 0.19 -14.01
C CYS A 101 4.41 1.00 -13.34
N CYS A 102 4.62 2.30 -13.16
CA CYS A 102 3.58 3.18 -12.63
C CYS A 102 2.38 3.27 -13.57
N LEU A 103 2.62 3.43 -14.87
CA LEU A 103 1.54 3.50 -15.86
C LEU A 103 0.78 2.18 -15.92
N LEU A 104 1.49 1.06 -15.89
CA LEU A 104 0.86 -0.27 -15.86
C LEU A 104 -0.02 -0.42 -14.64
N THR A 105 0.47 -0.03 -13.47
CA THR A 105 -0.28 -0.13 -12.22
C THR A 105 -1.52 0.75 -12.25
N MET A 106 -1.40 1.97 -12.76
CA MET A 106 -2.55 2.88 -12.91
C MET A 106 -3.61 2.28 -13.83
N ALA A 107 -3.19 1.71 -14.94
CA ALA A 107 -4.12 1.05 -15.87
C ALA A 107 -4.82 -0.13 -15.22
N LEU A 108 -4.08 -0.93 -14.45
CA LEU A 108 -4.64 -2.07 -13.74
C LEU A 108 -5.59 -1.63 -12.61
N TYR A 109 -5.28 -0.55 -11.90
CA TYR A 109 -6.20 0.02 -10.91
C TYR A 109 -7.50 0.48 -11.55
N PHE A 110 -7.40 1.15 -12.69
CA PHE A 110 -8.59 1.60 -13.41
C PHE A 110 -9.44 0.41 -13.85
N GLY A 111 -8.80 -0.63 -14.39
CA GLY A 111 -9.48 -1.86 -14.77
C GLY A 111 -10.13 -2.56 -13.58
N MET A 112 -9.43 -2.62 -12.46
CA MET A 112 -9.96 -3.23 -11.24
C MET A 112 -11.17 -2.44 -10.72
N ALA A 113 -11.10 -1.12 -10.73
CA ALA A 113 -12.21 -0.26 -10.30
C ALA A 113 -13.46 -0.50 -11.17
N LEU A 114 -13.28 -0.64 -12.48
CA LEU A 114 -14.38 -0.95 -13.39
C LEU A 114 -14.98 -2.33 -13.12
N ILE A 115 -14.13 -3.33 -12.87
CA ILE A 115 -14.57 -4.69 -12.56
C ILE A 115 -15.38 -4.71 -11.25
N LEU A 116 -14.86 -4.07 -10.22
CA LEU A 116 -15.54 -4.01 -8.91
C LEU A 116 -16.89 -3.31 -9.02
N LYS A 117 -16.96 -2.23 -9.78
CA LYS A 117 -18.21 -1.51 -10.03
C LYS A 117 -19.22 -2.41 -10.75
N ARG A 118 -18.76 -3.22 -11.68
CA ARG A 118 -19.60 -4.13 -12.45
C ARG A 118 -20.19 -5.23 -11.58
N PHE A 119 -19.45 -5.69 -10.58
CA PHE A 119 -19.92 -6.70 -9.63
C PHE A 119 -20.70 -6.10 -8.45
N GLY A 120 -20.95 -4.80 -8.47
CA GLY A 120 -21.72 -4.15 -7.41
C GLY A 120 -20.93 -3.91 -6.13
N ILE A 121 -19.61 -4.06 -6.15
CA ILE A 121 -18.76 -3.78 -5.01
C ILE A 121 -18.41 -2.30 -5.05
N SER A 122 -18.94 -1.54 -4.10
CA SER A 122 -18.69 -0.12 -3.96
C SER A 122 -17.54 0.10 -3.00
N LEU A 123 -16.47 0.70 -3.51
CA LEU A 123 -15.31 1.05 -2.69
C LEU A 123 -15.10 2.54 -2.61
#